data_ebe76c04b59829ebddd7fa89e32cb8fb
#
_entry.id   ebe76c04b59829ebddd7fa89e32cb8fb
#
_cell.length_a   1.000
_cell.length_b   1.000
_cell.length_c   1.000
_cell.angle_alpha   90.00
_cell.angle_beta   90.00
_cell.angle_gamma   90.00
#
_symmetry.space_group_name_H-M   'P 1'
#
loop_
_entity.id
_entity.type
_entity.pdbx_description
1 polymer ?
#
loop_
_entity_poly.entity_id
_entity_poly.type
_entity_poly.pdbx_seq_one_letter_code
_entity_poly.pdbx_strand_id
1 'polypeptide(L)'
;MEALHHPHASGFSLYDCITNYLSIQGDELSIDFSLLPSITRNQLIDFCENIQELDTVFQITGHPQDHPLKGLEPYDTSIESSQKLQAGIRRFINLFTSITANRKLLSNSLGISIPDNWDGINWMGKICNQLLSIPYLNKTLLEMGGNTDLIEEWKDIILSGRKRDQLQAELGKEYAPQILGENAFALQQEWKAIELKWFLPKFFAKRSYLKKLRLYNMNLQAAQIPSLLEKLNAYQKNNKIIQEQSSELSSSFGFLGRKSKEKWDDIDSILKNLPIIYNTLSEYAAIVQQPFAEVLNQFANKISIDWNAFQQSNKDTFRQLIDTSNELNTVLNEIKGLCYIQLPDNNLEVKLPVLLNTWLTHFNKIKDWGQWCIRKRELESLHLTVVINYITDKHKSGSEASNAYMKGVYHQLALKTVDADETLRLFNGLLFEEMISKYKQLTIDFQELSKKELYCRLAARIPSLTMEAASSSEIGILKRNISNGGRGTSIRRIIDQIPTLLPKLCPCMLMSPISVAQYIDLDAEKFDLVIFDEASQMPTSEAVGAIARGNAL
;
A
#
# COMPACT_ATOMS: atom_id res chain seq x y z
N MET A 1 2.93 39.35 -11.87
CA MET A 1 2.62 38.97 -13.27
C MET A 1 3.69 38.03 -13.84
N GLU A 2 4.98 38.37 -13.76
CA GLU A 2 6.06 37.50 -14.27
C GLU A 2 6.05 36.12 -13.62
N ALA A 3 6.00 36.01 -12.31
CA ALA A 3 5.90 34.72 -11.59
C ALA A 3 4.69 33.86 -11.97
N LEU A 4 3.55 34.49 -12.34
CA LEU A 4 2.35 33.77 -12.77
C LEU A 4 2.53 33.07 -14.13
N HIS A 5 3.28 33.69 -15.06
CA HIS A 5 3.49 33.20 -16.41
C HIS A 5 4.86 32.52 -16.62
N HIS A 6 5.71 32.47 -15.61
CA HIS A 6 7.01 31.81 -15.71
C HIS A 6 6.83 30.29 -15.78
N PRO A 7 7.35 29.62 -16.84
CA PRO A 7 7.27 28.17 -16.93
C PRO A 7 8.18 27.52 -15.90
N HIS A 8 7.65 26.54 -15.16
CA HIS A 8 8.39 25.71 -14.22
C HIS A 8 9.03 24.50 -14.91
N ALA A 9 9.73 23.65 -14.15
CA ALA A 9 10.39 22.44 -14.67
C ALA A 9 9.47 21.47 -15.43
N SER A 10 8.16 21.51 -15.14
CA SER A 10 7.14 20.77 -15.86
C SER A 10 6.83 21.29 -17.27
N GLY A 11 7.30 22.52 -17.60
CA GLY A 11 6.93 23.23 -18.83
C GLY A 11 5.57 23.94 -18.76
N PHE A 12 4.91 23.97 -17.60
CA PHE A 12 3.67 24.71 -17.34
C PHE A 12 3.96 25.92 -16.44
N SER A 13 3.28 27.03 -16.71
CA SER A 13 3.20 28.15 -15.78
C SER A 13 2.04 27.95 -14.79
N LEU A 14 2.03 28.71 -13.69
CA LEU A 14 0.87 28.70 -12.77
C LEU A 14 -0.40 29.10 -13.49
N TYR A 15 -0.32 30.06 -14.40
CA TYR A 15 -1.46 30.50 -15.23
C TYR A 15 -1.99 29.34 -16.10
N ASP A 16 -1.11 28.59 -16.76
CA ASP A 16 -1.50 27.40 -17.53
C ASP A 16 -2.20 26.37 -16.66
N CYS A 17 -1.63 26.07 -15.47
CA CYS A 17 -2.19 25.08 -14.56
C CYS A 17 -3.62 25.49 -14.10
N ILE A 18 -3.81 26.74 -13.67
CA ILE A 18 -5.12 27.23 -13.21
C ILE A 18 -6.13 27.26 -14.36
N THR A 19 -5.73 27.78 -15.53
CA THR A 19 -6.63 27.89 -16.68
C THR A 19 -7.10 26.52 -17.17
N ASN A 20 -6.16 25.56 -17.29
CA ASN A 20 -6.50 24.19 -17.68
C ASN A 20 -7.32 23.48 -16.62
N TYR A 21 -7.01 23.63 -15.32
CA TYR A 21 -7.79 23.09 -14.22
C TYR A 21 -9.26 23.57 -14.29
N LEU A 22 -9.48 24.86 -14.47
CA LEU A 22 -10.82 25.45 -14.54
C LEU A 22 -11.57 25.09 -15.82
N SER A 23 -10.87 24.79 -16.92
CA SER A 23 -11.50 24.41 -18.18
C SER A 23 -12.03 22.97 -18.18
N ILE A 24 -11.47 22.09 -17.36
CA ILE A 24 -11.86 20.66 -17.28
C ILE A 24 -13.04 20.52 -16.33
N GLN A 25 -14.18 20.09 -16.86
CA GLN A 25 -15.36 19.75 -16.06
C GLN A 25 -15.28 18.30 -15.55
N GLY A 26 -15.98 18.02 -14.45
CA GLY A 26 -16.09 16.69 -13.88
C GLY A 26 -15.23 16.47 -12.65
N ASP A 27 -15.04 15.19 -12.32
CA ASP A 27 -14.31 14.74 -11.11
C ASP A 27 -12.82 15.10 -11.20
N GLU A 28 -12.17 15.10 -10.05
CA GLU A 28 -10.74 15.29 -9.90
C GLU A 28 -10.12 14.06 -9.23
N LEU A 29 -9.00 13.58 -9.73
CA LEU A 29 -8.23 12.52 -9.10
C LEU A 29 -7.16 13.11 -8.17
N SER A 30 -7.06 12.55 -6.97
CA SER A 30 -5.94 12.84 -6.07
C SER A 30 -4.67 12.19 -6.60
N ILE A 31 -3.70 13.01 -7.02
CA ILE A 31 -2.43 12.55 -7.56
C ILE A 31 -1.34 12.66 -6.50
N ASP A 32 -0.62 11.57 -6.26
CA ASP A 32 0.53 11.56 -5.38
C ASP A 32 1.83 11.80 -6.17
N PHE A 33 2.37 13.00 -6.06
CA PHE A 33 3.64 13.37 -6.70
C PHE A 33 4.89 12.75 -6.04
N SER A 34 4.75 12.01 -4.95
CA SER A 34 5.88 11.22 -4.42
C SER A 34 6.29 10.11 -5.39
N LEU A 35 5.31 9.60 -6.17
CA LEU A 35 5.52 8.57 -7.19
C LEU A 35 5.92 9.15 -8.56
N LEU A 36 5.57 10.42 -8.83
CA LEU A 36 5.85 11.13 -10.08
C LEU A 36 6.45 12.52 -9.77
N PRO A 37 7.70 12.59 -9.29
CA PRO A 37 8.28 13.85 -8.77
C PRO A 37 8.40 14.96 -9.81
N SER A 38 8.39 14.64 -11.10
CA SER A 38 8.38 15.62 -12.20
C SER A 38 7.61 15.04 -13.39
N ILE A 39 6.44 15.58 -13.67
CA ILE A 39 5.71 15.29 -14.91
C ILE A 39 5.92 16.45 -15.89
N THR A 40 6.35 16.14 -17.11
CA THR A 40 6.48 17.12 -18.20
C THR A 40 5.18 17.20 -19.00
N ARG A 41 5.04 18.28 -19.79
CA ARG A 41 3.89 18.44 -20.69
C ARG A 41 3.70 17.26 -21.64
N ASN A 42 4.78 16.78 -22.24
CA ASN A 42 4.73 15.65 -23.17
C ASN A 42 4.30 14.36 -22.46
N GLN A 43 4.87 14.06 -21.29
CA GLN A 43 4.46 12.90 -20.50
C GLN A 43 2.98 12.96 -20.09
N LEU A 44 2.48 14.14 -19.73
CA LEU A 44 1.06 14.28 -19.42
C LEU A 44 0.17 13.96 -20.61
N ILE A 45 0.55 14.46 -21.80
CA ILE A 45 -0.17 14.17 -23.05
C ILE A 45 -0.13 12.67 -23.33
N ASP A 46 1.05 12.04 -23.29
CA ASP A 46 1.22 10.61 -23.54
C ASP A 46 0.38 9.76 -22.54
N PHE A 47 0.35 10.14 -21.27
CA PHE A 47 -0.47 9.45 -20.27
C PHE A 47 -1.95 9.59 -20.57
N CYS A 48 -2.39 10.79 -20.94
CA CYS A 48 -3.79 11.04 -21.26
C CYS A 48 -4.25 10.30 -22.53
N GLU A 49 -3.39 10.21 -23.53
CA GLU A 49 -3.65 9.43 -24.76
C GLU A 49 -3.76 7.95 -24.43
N ASN A 50 -2.82 7.40 -23.66
CA ASN A 50 -2.89 6.00 -23.20
C ASN A 50 -4.15 5.69 -22.40
N ILE A 51 -4.63 6.63 -21.57
CA ILE A 51 -5.87 6.46 -20.81
C ILE A 51 -7.08 6.53 -21.74
N GLN A 52 -7.11 7.45 -22.72
CA GLN A 52 -8.20 7.58 -23.68
C GLN A 52 -8.33 6.38 -24.62
N GLU A 53 -7.19 5.74 -24.99
CA GLU A 53 -7.20 4.50 -25.78
C GLU A 53 -7.99 3.38 -25.12
N LEU A 54 -8.23 3.42 -23.81
CA LEU A 54 -9.09 2.47 -23.13
C LEU A 54 -10.53 2.47 -23.67
N ASP A 55 -11.01 3.59 -24.19
CA ASP A 55 -12.36 3.66 -24.76
C ASP A 55 -12.49 2.73 -25.98
N THR A 56 -11.44 2.61 -26.79
CA THR A 56 -11.40 1.63 -27.91
C THR A 56 -11.35 0.19 -27.39
N VAL A 57 -10.62 -0.05 -26.32
CA VAL A 57 -10.59 -1.37 -25.68
C VAL A 57 -11.96 -1.72 -25.13
N PHE A 58 -12.66 -0.79 -24.46
CA PHE A 58 -14.00 -1.00 -23.92
C PHE A 58 -15.09 -1.22 -24.98
N GLN A 59 -14.90 -0.69 -26.19
CA GLN A 59 -15.79 -1.01 -27.31
C GLN A 59 -15.73 -2.50 -27.70
N ILE A 60 -14.56 -3.13 -27.54
CA ILE A 60 -14.34 -4.56 -27.87
C ILE A 60 -14.70 -5.45 -26.69
N THR A 61 -14.21 -5.13 -25.51
CA THR A 61 -14.33 -5.96 -24.30
C THR A 61 -15.61 -5.71 -23.50
N GLY A 62 -16.20 -4.55 -23.62
CA GLY A 62 -17.12 -3.99 -22.63
C GLY A 62 -16.37 -3.41 -21.43
N HIS A 63 -17.12 -2.80 -20.50
CA HIS A 63 -16.51 -2.21 -19.31
C HIS A 63 -15.96 -3.30 -18.38
N PRO A 64 -14.73 -3.16 -17.83
CA PRO A 64 -14.08 -4.21 -17.05
C PRO A 64 -14.84 -4.61 -15.79
N GLN A 65 -15.63 -3.70 -15.22
CA GLN A 65 -16.44 -3.99 -14.04
C GLN A 65 -17.55 -5.01 -14.30
N ASP A 66 -18.11 -5.03 -15.50
CA ASP A 66 -19.23 -5.87 -15.90
C ASP A 66 -18.76 -7.11 -16.66
N HIS A 67 -17.47 -7.22 -16.94
CA HIS A 67 -16.96 -8.30 -17.76
C HIS A 67 -17.02 -9.65 -17.03
N PRO A 68 -17.55 -10.74 -17.67
CA PRO A 68 -17.72 -12.03 -17.01
C PRO A 68 -16.42 -12.71 -16.58
N LEU A 69 -15.27 -12.32 -17.15
CA LEU A 69 -13.95 -12.80 -16.75
C LEU A 69 -13.27 -11.90 -15.71
N LYS A 70 -13.97 -10.93 -15.12
CA LYS A 70 -13.45 -10.11 -14.04
C LYS A 70 -12.86 -10.97 -12.92
N GLY A 71 -11.68 -10.60 -12.46
CA GLY A 71 -10.91 -11.35 -11.46
C GLY A 71 -10.05 -12.49 -12.03
N LEU A 72 -10.05 -12.68 -13.36
CA LEU A 72 -9.16 -13.59 -14.10
C LEU A 72 -8.31 -12.76 -15.06
N GLU A 73 -7.04 -12.54 -14.77
CA GLU A 73 -6.16 -11.69 -15.58
C GLU A 73 -5.01 -12.51 -16.16
N PRO A 74 -5.14 -13.03 -17.38
CA PRO A 74 -4.12 -13.88 -18.01
C PRO A 74 -2.84 -13.08 -18.29
N TYR A 75 -1.68 -13.72 -18.07
CA TYR A 75 -0.39 -13.14 -18.44
C TYR A 75 -0.12 -13.28 -19.94
N ASP A 76 -0.63 -14.34 -20.52
CA ASP A 76 -0.55 -14.64 -21.95
C ASP A 76 -1.89 -15.19 -22.45
N THR A 77 -2.32 -14.73 -23.62
CA THR A 77 -3.56 -15.15 -24.29
C THR A 77 -3.32 -16.02 -25.52
N SER A 78 -2.12 -16.59 -25.66
CA SER A 78 -1.83 -17.60 -26.69
C SER A 78 -2.78 -18.78 -26.57
N ILE A 79 -2.97 -19.50 -27.67
CA ILE A 79 -3.87 -20.67 -27.72
C ILE A 79 -3.43 -21.70 -26.67
N GLU A 80 -2.13 -21.97 -26.57
CA GLU A 80 -1.58 -22.96 -25.65
C GLU A 80 -1.82 -22.57 -24.19
N SER A 81 -1.47 -21.33 -23.80
CA SER A 81 -1.67 -20.82 -22.44
C SER A 81 -3.14 -20.80 -22.06
N SER A 82 -4.02 -20.40 -23.00
CA SER A 82 -5.46 -20.37 -22.77
C SER A 82 -6.04 -21.78 -22.57
N GLN A 83 -5.59 -22.77 -23.33
CA GLN A 83 -6.02 -24.16 -23.15
C GLN A 83 -5.56 -24.75 -21.82
N LYS A 84 -4.30 -24.49 -21.41
CA LYS A 84 -3.78 -24.91 -20.11
C LYS A 84 -4.58 -24.27 -18.97
N LEU A 85 -4.86 -22.97 -19.07
CA LEU A 85 -5.64 -22.25 -18.08
C LEU A 85 -7.07 -22.79 -17.96
N GLN A 86 -7.74 -23.02 -19.09
CA GLN A 86 -9.09 -23.59 -19.10
C GLN A 86 -9.14 -25.00 -18.49
N ALA A 87 -8.17 -25.85 -18.82
CA ALA A 87 -8.05 -27.19 -18.24
C ALA A 87 -7.76 -27.12 -16.72
N GLY A 88 -6.88 -26.21 -16.29
CA GLY A 88 -6.59 -25.96 -14.89
C GLY A 88 -7.83 -25.54 -14.09
N ILE A 89 -8.62 -24.60 -14.61
CA ILE A 89 -9.86 -24.14 -13.95
C ILE A 89 -10.87 -25.30 -13.84
N ARG A 90 -11.04 -26.12 -14.88
CA ARG A 90 -11.94 -27.30 -14.82
C ARG A 90 -11.49 -28.31 -13.75
N ARG A 91 -10.19 -28.61 -13.71
CA ARG A 91 -9.60 -29.52 -12.71
C ARG A 91 -9.80 -28.96 -11.30
N PHE A 92 -9.58 -27.66 -11.13
CA PHE A 92 -9.78 -26.97 -9.86
C PHE A 92 -11.23 -27.07 -9.35
N ILE A 93 -12.24 -26.88 -10.21
CA ILE A 93 -13.66 -27.02 -9.83
C ILE A 93 -13.94 -28.45 -9.35
N ASN A 94 -13.46 -29.46 -10.07
CA ASN A 94 -13.71 -30.87 -9.70
C ASN A 94 -13.09 -31.20 -8.33
N LEU A 95 -11.85 -30.78 -8.09
CA LEU A 95 -11.17 -30.96 -6.82
C LEU A 95 -11.87 -30.21 -5.69
N PHE A 96 -12.27 -28.97 -5.91
CA PHE A 96 -13.00 -28.18 -4.94
C PHE A 96 -14.36 -28.81 -4.57
N THR A 97 -15.08 -29.33 -5.55
CA THR A 97 -16.35 -30.04 -5.33
C THR A 97 -16.14 -31.28 -4.45
N SER A 98 -15.07 -32.05 -4.69
CA SER A 98 -14.70 -33.20 -3.85
C SER A 98 -14.35 -32.77 -2.42
N ILE A 99 -13.59 -31.69 -2.26
CA ILE A 99 -13.24 -31.15 -0.94
C ILE A 99 -14.48 -30.72 -0.16
N THR A 100 -15.41 -30.00 -0.79
CA THR A 100 -16.65 -29.54 -0.11
C THR A 100 -17.55 -30.68 0.34
N ALA A 101 -17.65 -31.75 -0.48
CA ALA A 101 -18.38 -32.97 -0.09
C ALA A 101 -17.73 -33.63 1.13
N ASN A 102 -16.41 -33.80 1.11
CA ASN A 102 -15.66 -34.41 2.20
C ASN A 102 -15.60 -33.52 3.46
N ARG A 103 -15.70 -32.20 3.34
CA ARG A 103 -15.78 -31.25 4.47
C ARG A 103 -16.96 -31.58 5.38
N LYS A 104 -18.13 -31.85 4.79
CA LYS A 104 -19.34 -32.21 5.56
C LYS A 104 -19.18 -33.54 6.30
N LEU A 105 -18.58 -34.53 5.62
CA LEU A 105 -18.28 -35.82 6.22
C LEU A 105 -17.28 -35.67 7.39
N LEU A 106 -16.22 -34.90 7.19
CA LEU A 106 -15.22 -34.63 8.21
C LEU A 106 -15.80 -33.87 9.40
N SER A 107 -16.62 -32.83 9.17
CA SER A 107 -17.31 -32.11 10.23
C SER A 107 -18.15 -33.02 11.12
N ASN A 108 -18.90 -33.94 10.54
CA ASN A 108 -19.69 -34.90 11.28
C ASN A 108 -18.82 -35.87 12.07
N SER A 109 -17.72 -36.34 11.49
CA SER A 109 -16.78 -37.28 12.14
C SER A 109 -16.06 -36.65 13.31
N LEU A 110 -15.60 -35.39 13.18
CA LEU A 110 -14.87 -34.67 14.22
C LEU A 110 -15.79 -33.99 15.24
N GLY A 111 -17.09 -33.83 14.93
CA GLY A 111 -18.07 -33.15 15.79
C GLY A 111 -17.88 -31.63 15.88
N ILE A 112 -17.21 -31.05 14.91
CA ILE A 112 -16.93 -29.61 14.80
C ILE A 112 -17.33 -29.07 13.43
N SER A 113 -17.77 -27.81 13.39
CA SER A 113 -18.22 -27.18 12.14
C SER A 113 -17.07 -26.50 11.40
N ILE A 114 -16.58 -27.10 10.33
CA ILE A 114 -15.45 -26.56 9.56
C ILE A 114 -15.91 -25.36 8.72
N PRO A 115 -15.27 -24.18 8.85
CA PRO A 115 -15.62 -22.95 8.12
C PRO A 115 -15.52 -23.10 6.61
N ASP A 116 -16.39 -22.36 5.90
CA ASP A 116 -16.41 -22.33 4.45
C ASP A 116 -15.54 -21.19 3.90
N ASN A 117 -14.24 -21.29 4.18
CA ASN A 117 -13.19 -20.38 3.76
C ASN A 117 -11.87 -21.14 3.53
N TRP A 118 -10.86 -20.44 3.02
CA TRP A 118 -9.55 -21.02 2.72
C TRP A 118 -8.83 -21.56 3.96
N ASP A 119 -8.99 -20.90 5.10
CA ASP A 119 -8.40 -21.36 6.37
C ASP A 119 -8.99 -22.69 6.79
N GLY A 120 -10.31 -22.88 6.66
CA GLY A 120 -10.99 -24.14 6.91
C GLY A 120 -10.50 -25.27 6.01
N ILE A 121 -10.30 -25.00 4.69
CA ILE A 121 -9.77 -25.99 3.74
C ILE A 121 -8.33 -26.37 4.11
N ASN A 122 -7.48 -25.41 4.40
CA ASN A 122 -6.09 -25.66 4.79
C ASN A 122 -6.01 -26.42 6.12
N TRP A 123 -6.87 -26.08 7.08
CA TRP A 123 -6.94 -26.76 8.35
C TRP A 123 -7.36 -28.23 8.21
N MET A 124 -8.33 -28.54 7.32
CA MET A 124 -8.73 -29.93 7.04
C MET A 124 -7.55 -30.81 6.63
N GLY A 125 -6.72 -30.33 5.70
CA GLY A 125 -5.55 -31.09 5.24
C GLY A 125 -4.55 -31.34 6.38
N LYS A 126 -4.30 -30.33 7.21
CA LYS A 126 -3.41 -30.43 8.38
C LYS A 126 -3.90 -31.46 9.40
N ILE A 127 -5.15 -31.33 9.85
CA ILE A 127 -5.70 -32.21 10.89
C ILE A 127 -5.82 -33.65 10.41
N CYS A 128 -6.27 -33.90 9.18
CA CYS A 128 -6.35 -35.25 8.60
C CYS A 128 -4.99 -35.95 8.59
N ASN A 129 -3.93 -35.24 8.17
CA ASN A 129 -2.57 -35.78 8.17
C ASN A 129 -2.08 -36.16 9.56
N GLN A 130 -2.37 -35.31 10.55
CA GLN A 130 -1.99 -35.57 11.95
C GLN A 130 -2.76 -36.75 12.53
N LEU A 131 -4.08 -36.85 12.28
CA LEU A 131 -4.90 -37.95 12.78
C LEU A 131 -4.56 -39.29 12.14
N LEU A 132 -4.05 -39.31 10.91
CA LEU A 132 -3.53 -40.54 10.29
C LEU A 132 -2.15 -40.96 10.84
N SER A 133 -1.33 -40.01 11.23
CA SER A 133 0.04 -40.27 11.71
C SER A 133 0.14 -40.71 13.15
N ILE A 134 -0.88 -40.40 13.98
CA ILE A 134 -0.85 -40.74 15.40
C ILE A 134 -1.41 -42.13 15.66
N PRO A 135 -0.67 -43.04 16.37
CA PRO A 135 -1.10 -44.42 16.60
C PRO A 135 -2.30 -44.55 17.54
N TYR A 136 -2.41 -43.63 18.50
CA TYR A 136 -3.49 -43.63 19.52
C TYR A 136 -3.74 -42.23 20.06
N LEU A 137 -4.99 -41.91 20.30
CA LEU A 137 -5.40 -40.61 20.86
C LEU A 137 -6.64 -40.80 21.77
N ASN A 138 -6.67 -40.10 22.89
CA ASN A 138 -7.80 -39.99 23.78
C ASN A 138 -7.87 -38.57 24.39
N LYS A 139 -8.90 -38.33 25.23
CA LYS A 139 -9.11 -37.01 25.86
C LYS A 139 -7.91 -36.60 26.74
N THR A 140 -7.41 -37.54 27.59
CA THR A 140 -6.28 -37.27 28.50
C THR A 140 -5.02 -36.84 27.73
N LEU A 141 -4.71 -37.53 26.63
CA LEU A 141 -3.58 -37.18 25.77
C LEU A 141 -3.76 -35.81 25.10
N LEU A 142 -4.97 -35.49 24.62
CA LEU A 142 -5.24 -34.17 24.03
C LEU A 142 -5.02 -33.05 25.04
N GLU A 143 -5.46 -33.22 26.30
CA GLU A 143 -5.26 -32.25 27.37
C GLU A 143 -3.75 -32.08 27.70
N MET A 144 -2.97 -33.18 27.63
CA MET A 144 -1.51 -33.13 27.80
C MET A 144 -0.82 -32.31 26.71
N GLY A 145 -1.37 -32.25 25.49
CA GLY A 145 -0.73 -31.60 24.34
C GLY A 145 -0.36 -30.13 24.56
N GLY A 146 -1.01 -29.45 25.49
CA GLY A 146 -0.71 -28.09 25.89
C GLY A 146 0.33 -27.94 27.02
N ASN A 147 0.81 -29.02 27.60
CA ASN A 147 1.75 -29.00 28.72
C ASN A 147 3.11 -29.59 28.32
N THR A 148 4.04 -28.69 27.96
CA THR A 148 5.38 -29.03 27.50
C THR A 148 6.18 -29.77 28.58
N ASP A 149 6.06 -29.38 29.84
CA ASP A 149 6.84 -29.97 30.94
C ASP A 149 6.42 -31.42 31.18
N LEU A 150 5.13 -31.69 31.13
CA LEU A 150 4.59 -33.04 31.27
C LEU A 150 5.00 -33.94 30.08
N ILE A 151 5.06 -33.38 28.87
CA ILE A 151 5.54 -34.10 27.67
C ILE A 151 7.02 -34.48 27.81
N GLU A 152 7.86 -33.58 28.31
CA GLU A 152 9.30 -33.87 28.55
C GLU A 152 9.46 -34.93 29.66
N GLU A 153 8.69 -34.86 30.75
CA GLU A 153 8.68 -35.90 31.79
C GLU A 153 8.35 -37.30 31.22
N TRP A 154 7.34 -37.37 30.35
CA TRP A 154 7.00 -38.64 29.68
C TRP A 154 8.06 -39.13 28.72
N LYS A 155 8.80 -38.22 28.02
CA LYS A 155 9.94 -38.60 27.19
C LYS A 155 11.05 -39.25 28.03
N ASP A 156 11.33 -38.72 29.20
CA ASP A 156 12.31 -39.31 30.12
C ASP A 156 11.90 -40.70 30.62
N ILE A 157 10.61 -40.89 30.89
CA ILE A 157 10.05 -42.19 31.23
C ILE A 157 10.24 -43.20 30.08
N ILE A 158 9.95 -42.78 28.82
CA ILE A 158 10.16 -43.61 27.63
C ILE A 158 11.66 -44.00 27.45
N LEU A 159 12.55 -43.03 27.64
CA LEU A 159 13.99 -43.31 27.60
C LEU A 159 14.41 -44.34 28.63
N SER A 160 13.84 -44.24 29.87
CA SER A 160 14.06 -45.23 30.93
C SER A 160 13.52 -46.61 30.54
N GLY A 161 12.35 -46.66 29.93
CA GLY A 161 11.73 -47.88 29.41
C GLY A 161 12.56 -48.55 28.31
N ARG A 162 13.00 -47.80 27.31
CA ARG A 162 13.92 -48.31 26.25
C ARG A 162 15.22 -48.84 26.85
N LYS A 163 15.82 -48.09 27.78
CA LYS A 163 17.08 -48.49 28.45
C LYS A 163 16.88 -49.77 29.24
N ARG A 164 15.78 -49.90 29.99
CA ARG A 164 15.41 -51.12 30.72
C ARG A 164 15.31 -52.32 29.77
N ASP A 165 14.57 -52.20 28.66
CA ASP A 165 14.33 -53.30 27.73
C ASP A 165 15.61 -53.69 26.99
N GLN A 166 16.48 -52.72 26.64
CA GLN A 166 17.79 -52.98 26.10
C GLN A 166 18.66 -53.78 27.06
N LEU A 167 18.77 -53.33 28.32
CA LEU A 167 19.57 -53.99 29.34
C LEU A 167 19.03 -55.40 29.66
N GLN A 168 17.72 -55.56 29.66
CA GLN A 168 17.07 -56.87 29.82
C GLN A 168 17.44 -57.82 28.69
N ALA A 169 17.46 -57.34 27.45
CA ALA A 169 17.86 -58.14 26.28
C ALA A 169 19.36 -58.49 26.31
N GLU A 170 20.22 -57.52 26.70
CA GLU A 170 21.65 -57.77 26.85
C GLU A 170 21.96 -58.80 27.93
N LEU A 171 21.37 -58.61 29.14
CA LEU A 171 21.54 -59.53 30.26
C LEU A 171 20.95 -60.92 29.96
N GLY A 172 19.79 -60.96 29.28
CA GLY A 172 19.14 -62.21 28.91
C GLY A 172 19.87 -63.06 27.86
N LYS A 173 20.83 -62.46 27.11
CA LYS A 173 21.72 -63.21 26.18
C LYS A 173 22.81 -63.98 26.89
N GLU A 174 23.31 -63.47 28.01
CA GLU A 174 24.47 -64.00 28.72
C GLU A 174 24.13 -64.69 30.03
N TYR A 175 22.99 -64.29 30.65
CA TYR A 175 22.61 -64.74 32.00
C TYR A 175 21.19 -65.30 32.04
N ALA A 176 20.96 -66.24 32.99
CA ALA A 176 19.66 -66.79 33.24
C ALA A 176 18.68 -65.70 33.74
N PRO A 177 17.38 -65.71 33.34
CA PRO A 177 16.40 -64.67 33.65
C PRO A 177 16.24 -64.33 35.15
N GLN A 178 16.54 -65.30 36.05
CA GLN A 178 16.45 -65.16 37.50
C GLN A 178 17.38 -64.07 38.05
N ILE A 179 18.49 -63.73 37.34
CA ILE A 179 19.43 -62.71 37.78
C ILE A 179 18.78 -61.32 37.87
N LEU A 180 17.76 -61.04 37.04
CA LEU A 180 17.02 -59.76 37.06
C LEU A 180 16.27 -59.52 38.37
N GLY A 181 15.94 -60.59 39.12
CA GLY A 181 15.27 -60.54 40.42
C GLY A 181 16.20 -60.38 41.62
N GLU A 182 17.55 -60.56 41.41
CA GLU A 182 18.54 -60.40 42.46
C GLU A 182 18.71 -58.95 42.89
N ASN A 183 18.97 -58.71 44.20
CA ASN A 183 19.22 -57.35 44.67
C ASN A 183 20.57 -56.82 44.21
N ALA A 184 20.60 -56.09 43.11
CA ALA A 184 21.80 -55.56 42.47
C ALA A 184 22.62 -54.65 43.39
N PHE A 185 21.97 -53.84 44.20
CA PHE A 185 22.62 -52.97 45.17
C PHE A 185 23.36 -53.78 46.25
N ALA A 186 22.70 -54.79 46.83
CA ALA A 186 23.33 -55.68 47.79
C ALA A 186 24.54 -56.44 47.19
N LEU A 187 24.36 -56.99 45.98
CA LEU A 187 25.45 -57.62 45.24
C LEU A 187 26.62 -56.67 44.98
N GLN A 188 26.37 -55.41 44.67
CA GLN A 188 27.39 -54.40 44.44
C GLN A 188 28.14 -54.04 45.75
N GLN A 189 27.42 -53.93 46.86
CA GLN A 189 28.02 -53.67 48.17
C GLN A 189 28.91 -54.87 48.62
N GLU A 190 28.44 -56.10 48.45
CA GLU A 190 29.25 -57.32 48.72
C GLU A 190 30.52 -57.30 47.87
N TRP A 191 30.45 -56.96 46.56
CA TRP A 191 31.60 -56.89 45.67
C TRP A 191 32.58 -55.80 46.10
N LYS A 192 32.13 -54.58 46.41
CA LYS A 192 32.93 -53.50 46.93
C LYS A 192 33.67 -53.87 48.21
N ALA A 193 32.98 -54.55 49.15
CA ALA A 193 33.55 -55.01 50.39
C ALA A 193 34.68 -56.11 50.15
N ILE A 194 34.52 -56.92 49.10
CA ILE A 194 35.53 -57.90 48.70
C ILE A 194 36.77 -57.17 48.10
N GLU A 195 36.55 -56.16 47.32
CA GLU A 195 37.62 -55.36 46.67
C GLU A 195 38.54 -54.64 47.70
N LEU A 196 37.96 -54.24 48.84
CA LEU A 196 38.66 -53.59 49.95
C LEU A 196 39.55 -54.57 50.82
N LYS A 197 39.38 -55.90 50.68
CA LYS A 197 40.14 -56.88 51.44
C LYS A 197 41.58 -56.98 50.93
N TRP A 198 42.51 -57.30 51.83
CA TRP A 198 43.91 -57.54 51.44
C TRP A 198 44.04 -58.89 50.69
N PHE A 199 45.17 -59.15 50.04
CA PHE A 199 45.42 -60.17 49.01
C PHE A 199 44.78 -61.55 49.29
N LEU A 200 45.08 -62.22 50.42
CA LEU A 200 44.66 -63.61 50.68
C LEU A 200 43.13 -63.71 50.91
N PRO A 201 42.54 -63.04 51.86
CA PRO A 201 41.08 -63.05 52.03
C PRO A 201 40.30 -62.56 50.78
N LYS A 202 40.87 -61.63 49.99
CA LYS A 202 40.31 -61.16 48.72
C LYS A 202 40.18 -62.30 47.71
N PHE A 203 41.18 -63.10 47.57
CA PHE A 203 41.19 -64.22 46.62
C PHE A 203 40.11 -65.25 46.91
N PHE A 204 39.95 -65.68 48.16
CA PHE A 204 38.90 -66.63 48.54
C PHE A 204 37.49 -66.04 48.48
N ALA A 205 37.32 -64.80 48.90
CA ALA A 205 36.06 -64.12 48.83
C ALA A 205 35.59 -63.89 47.36
N LYS A 206 36.51 -63.50 46.44
CA LYS A 206 36.24 -63.43 45.01
C LYS A 206 35.81 -64.79 44.44
N ARG A 207 36.44 -65.85 44.78
CA ARG A 207 36.08 -67.19 44.30
C ARG A 207 34.73 -67.65 44.81
N SER A 208 34.41 -67.40 46.07
CA SER A 208 33.09 -67.70 46.66
C SER A 208 31.99 -66.87 45.98
N TYR A 209 32.19 -65.57 45.81
CA TYR A 209 31.28 -64.68 45.15
C TYR A 209 31.05 -65.03 43.66
N LEU A 210 32.11 -65.41 42.97
CA LEU A 210 32.01 -65.88 41.59
C LEU A 210 31.18 -67.18 41.50
N LYS A 211 31.34 -68.09 42.44
CA LYS A 211 30.53 -69.33 42.51
C LYS A 211 29.04 -69.04 42.69
N LYS A 212 28.68 -68.03 43.48
CA LYS A 212 27.30 -67.56 43.66
C LYS A 212 26.72 -67.04 42.33
N LEU A 213 27.48 -66.25 41.60
CA LEU A 213 27.00 -65.68 40.33
C LEU A 213 27.02 -66.65 39.14
N ARG A 214 27.87 -67.70 39.20
CA ARG A 214 27.87 -68.75 38.18
C ARG A 214 26.65 -69.61 38.11
N LEU A 215 25.76 -69.49 39.09
CA LEU A 215 24.39 -70.06 39.02
C LEU A 215 23.56 -69.44 37.87
N TYR A 216 23.91 -68.20 37.43
CA TYR A 216 23.22 -67.48 36.36
C TYR A 216 23.97 -67.50 35.03
N ASN A 217 25.33 -67.76 35.08
CA ASN A 217 26.17 -67.97 33.89
C ASN A 217 27.39 -68.77 34.27
N MET A 218 27.47 -70.03 33.84
CA MET A 218 28.54 -70.94 34.18
C MET A 218 29.96 -70.49 33.71
N ASN A 219 30.03 -69.71 32.63
CA ASN A 219 31.26 -69.23 32.01
C ASN A 219 31.68 -67.85 32.56
N LEU A 220 31.01 -67.28 33.57
CA LEU A 220 31.33 -65.97 34.12
C LEU A 220 32.72 -65.89 34.67
N GLN A 221 33.46 -64.84 34.25
CA GLN A 221 34.80 -64.51 34.73
C GLN A 221 34.79 -63.38 35.74
N ALA A 222 35.73 -63.33 36.67
CA ALA A 222 35.80 -62.29 37.69
C ALA A 222 35.92 -60.87 37.12
N ALA A 223 36.57 -60.71 35.96
CA ALA A 223 36.70 -59.40 35.25
C ALA A 223 35.39 -58.86 34.75
N GLN A 224 34.36 -59.69 34.53
CA GLN A 224 33.04 -59.30 34.00
C GLN A 224 32.07 -58.86 35.10
N ILE A 225 32.37 -59.16 36.38
CA ILE A 225 31.50 -58.85 37.50
C ILE A 225 31.16 -57.38 37.64
N PRO A 226 32.13 -56.43 37.56
CA PRO A 226 31.79 -55.00 37.66
C PRO A 226 30.79 -54.54 36.59
N SER A 227 30.98 -54.93 35.33
CA SER A 227 30.08 -54.61 34.22
C SER A 227 28.70 -55.25 34.40
N LEU A 228 28.63 -56.49 34.84
CA LEU A 228 27.34 -57.13 35.15
C LEU A 228 26.57 -56.37 36.24
N LEU A 229 27.24 -56.02 37.35
CA LEU A 229 26.61 -55.30 38.45
C LEU A 229 26.14 -53.90 38.06
N GLU A 230 26.93 -53.21 37.24
CA GLU A 230 26.55 -51.92 36.69
C GLU A 230 25.29 -52.03 35.82
N LYS A 231 25.28 -52.96 34.85
CA LYS A 231 24.14 -53.23 33.99
C LYS A 231 22.90 -53.63 34.79
N LEU A 232 23.03 -54.48 35.80
CA LEU A 232 21.93 -54.94 36.66
C LEU A 232 21.34 -53.80 37.52
N ASN A 233 22.21 -52.95 38.08
CA ASN A 233 21.79 -51.77 38.82
C ASN A 233 21.05 -50.80 37.91
N ALA A 234 21.59 -50.53 36.70
CA ALA A 234 20.97 -49.69 35.71
C ALA A 234 19.59 -50.24 35.26
N TYR A 235 19.51 -51.57 35.05
CA TYR A 235 18.23 -52.23 34.76
C TYR A 235 17.18 -52.01 35.89
N GLN A 236 17.58 -52.28 37.15
CA GLN A 236 16.66 -52.16 38.28
C GLN A 236 16.23 -50.74 38.53
N LYS A 237 17.12 -49.75 38.39
CA LYS A 237 16.78 -48.33 38.48
C LYS A 237 15.70 -47.97 37.46
N ASN A 238 15.93 -48.31 36.19
CA ASN A 238 14.98 -47.99 35.12
C ASN A 238 13.66 -48.79 35.28
N ASN A 239 13.74 -50.07 35.72
CA ASN A 239 12.55 -50.88 35.94
C ASN A 239 11.67 -50.35 37.10
N LYS A 240 12.28 -49.79 38.15
CA LYS A 240 11.57 -49.14 39.23
C LYS A 240 10.79 -47.92 38.73
N ILE A 241 11.39 -47.05 37.93
CA ILE A 241 10.73 -45.89 37.31
C ILE A 241 9.49 -46.37 36.54
N ILE A 242 9.63 -47.39 35.69
CA ILE A 242 8.51 -47.90 34.88
C ILE A 242 7.43 -48.56 35.72
N GLN A 243 7.77 -49.24 36.82
CA GLN A 243 6.80 -49.84 37.72
C GLN A 243 6.01 -48.78 38.48
N GLU A 244 6.67 -47.74 38.97
CA GLU A 244 6.01 -46.61 39.66
C GLU A 244 5.01 -45.89 38.74
N GLN A 245 5.33 -45.74 37.44
CA GLN A 245 4.51 -45.09 36.46
C GLN A 245 3.54 -46.01 35.68
N SER A 246 3.48 -47.31 36.03
CA SER A 246 2.74 -48.32 35.25
C SER A 246 1.22 -48.06 35.19
N SER A 247 0.63 -47.49 36.24
CA SER A 247 -0.79 -47.12 36.27
C SER A 247 -1.10 -45.94 35.34
N GLU A 248 -0.27 -44.92 35.36
CA GLU A 248 -0.41 -43.74 34.53
C GLU A 248 -0.13 -44.05 33.05
N LEU A 249 0.88 -44.88 32.76
CA LEU A 249 1.14 -45.40 31.41
C LEU A 249 -0.10 -46.11 30.84
N SER A 250 -0.76 -46.93 31.64
CA SER A 250 -1.93 -47.70 31.22
C SER A 250 -3.18 -46.81 31.05
N SER A 251 -3.37 -45.80 31.88
CA SER A 251 -4.50 -44.86 31.78
C SER A 251 -4.35 -43.88 30.64
N SER A 252 -3.15 -43.35 30.44
CA SER A 252 -2.89 -42.34 29.40
C SER A 252 -2.74 -42.94 28.00
N PHE A 253 -1.96 -44.04 27.88
CA PHE A 253 -1.66 -44.65 26.58
C PHE A 253 -2.45 -45.93 26.28
N GLY A 254 -3.43 -46.28 27.10
CA GLY A 254 -4.33 -47.41 26.91
C GLY A 254 -3.55 -48.74 26.80
N PHE A 255 -3.90 -49.57 25.81
CA PHE A 255 -3.25 -50.86 25.60
C PHE A 255 -1.77 -50.79 25.24
N LEU A 256 -1.29 -49.65 24.72
CA LEU A 256 0.12 -49.40 24.44
C LEU A 256 0.97 -49.37 25.70
N GLY A 257 0.41 -48.91 26.81
CA GLY A 257 1.08 -48.87 28.10
C GLY A 257 1.25 -50.25 28.79
N ARG A 258 0.54 -51.28 28.32
CA ARG A 258 0.51 -52.63 28.96
C ARG A 258 1.51 -53.63 28.41
N LYS A 259 2.08 -53.44 27.21
CA LYS A 259 3.01 -54.37 26.55
C LYS A 259 4.26 -53.64 26.08
N SER A 260 5.37 -53.92 26.70
CA SER A 260 6.54 -53.08 26.79
C SER A 260 7.55 -53.11 25.66
N LYS A 261 7.68 -54.15 24.85
CA LYS A 261 8.87 -54.26 23.94
C LYS A 261 8.73 -53.62 22.54
N GLU A 262 7.55 -53.49 22.03
CA GLU A 262 7.36 -53.04 20.64
C GLU A 262 6.70 -51.66 20.50
N LYS A 263 6.42 -50.96 21.63
CA LYS A 263 5.52 -49.82 21.64
C LYS A 263 6.08 -48.48 22.16
N TRP A 264 7.36 -48.44 22.56
CA TRP A 264 8.01 -47.17 22.95
C TRP A 264 8.07 -46.20 21.78
N ASP A 265 8.21 -46.71 20.54
CA ASP A 265 8.25 -45.88 19.35
C ASP A 265 6.88 -45.30 19.01
N ASP A 266 5.79 -46.06 19.24
CA ASP A 266 4.42 -45.60 19.12
C ASP A 266 4.12 -44.50 20.13
N ILE A 267 4.52 -44.68 21.43
CA ILE A 267 4.31 -43.69 22.47
C ILE A 267 5.16 -42.43 22.19
N ASP A 268 6.39 -42.58 21.76
CA ASP A 268 7.25 -41.45 21.35
C ASP A 268 6.64 -40.69 20.18
N SER A 269 6.09 -41.39 19.18
CA SER A 269 5.34 -40.79 18.07
C SER A 269 4.13 -40.02 18.53
N ILE A 270 3.37 -40.56 19.52
CA ILE A 270 2.24 -39.85 20.14
C ILE A 270 2.73 -38.54 20.76
N LEU A 271 3.74 -38.61 21.65
CA LEU A 271 4.25 -37.42 22.35
C LEU A 271 4.81 -36.35 21.41
N LYS A 272 5.37 -36.72 20.27
CA LYS A 272 5.81 -35.77 19.25
C LYS A 272 4.66 -35.08 18.53
N ASN A 273 3.57 -35.81 18.28
CA ASN A 273 2.44 -35.29 17.51
C ASN A 273 1.39 -34.56 18.37
N LEU A 274 1.33 -34.81 19.67
CA LEU A 274 0.37 -34.18 20.58
C LEU A 274 0.40 -32.65 20.56
N PRO A 275 1.56 -31.96 20.71
CA PRO A 275 1.61 -30.51 20.64
C PRO A 275 1.15 -29.98 19.29
N ILE A 276 1.42 -30.72 18.21
CA ILE A 276 1.06 -30.32 16.85
C ILE A 276 -0.45 -30.37 16.68
N ILE A 277 -1.09 -31.45 17.15
CA ILE A 277 -2.57 -31.58 17.13
C ILE A 277 -3.22 -30.52 18.01
N TYR A 278 -2.69 -30.31 19.23
CA TYR A 278 -3.18 -29.31 20.17
C TYR A 278 -3.14 -27.91 19.56
N ASN A 279 -2.02 -27.53 18.96
CA ASN A 279 -1.87 -26.25 18.27
C ASN A 279 -2.80 -26.13 17.07
N THR A 280 -2.98 -27.19 16.28
CA THR A 280 -3.89 -27.19 15.13
C THR A 280 -5.35 -27.01 15.57
N LEU A 281 -5.77 -27.59 16.71
CA LEU A 281 -7.09 -27.35 17.31
C LEU A 281 -7.21 -25.93 17.86
N SER A 282 -6.12 -25.36 18.42
CA SER A 282 -6.09 -23.97 18.88
C SER A 282 -6.21 -22.99 17.71
N GLU A 283 -5.52 -23.25 16.57
CA GLU A 283 -5.69 -22.49 15.32
C GLU A 283 -7.15 -22.52 14.87
N TYR A 284 -7.79 -23.70 14.89
CA TYR A 284 -9.19 -23.82 14.53
C TYR A 284 -10.10 -22.98 15.44
N ALA A 285 -9.89 -23.03 16.76
CA ALA A 285 -10.66 -22.25 17.72
C ALA A 285 -10.59 -20.74 17.42
N ALA A 286 -9.41 -20.27 17.03
CA ALA A 286 -9.21 -18.87 16.60
C ALA A 286 -9.96 -18.55 15.30
N ILE A 287 -9.91 -19.44 14.30
CA ILE A 287 -10.62 -19.28 13.02
C ILE A 287 -12.14 -19.15 13.23
N VAL A 288 -12.72 -20.01 14.10
CA VAL A 288 -14.16 -20.02 14.36
C VAL A 288 -14.59 -19.07 15.49
N GLN A 289 -13.64 -18.41 16.13
CA GLN A 289 -13.85 -17.49 17.26
C GLN A 289 -14.61 -18.15 18.43
N GLN A 290 -14.29 -19.42 18.71
CA GLN A 290 -14.86 -20.18 19.83
C GLN A 290 -13.83 -20.38 20.94
N PRO A 291 -14.26 -20.52 22.21
CA PRO A 291 -13.36 -20.87 23.29
C PRO A 291 -12.66 -22.21 23.01
N PHE A 292 -11.36 -22.25 23.14
CA PHE A 292 -10.57 -23.45 22.84
C PHE A 292 -11.00 -24.68 23.65
N ALA A 293 -11.37 -24.48 24.92
CA ALA A 293 -11.86 -25.57 25.77
C ALA A 293 -13.14 -26.26 25.24
N GLU A 294 -14.03 -25.50 24.59
CA GLU A 294 -15.23 -26.05 23.95
C GLU A 294 -14.87 -26.89 22.72
N VAL A 295 -14.00 -26.36 21.87
CA VAL A 295 -13.50 -27.06 20.67
C VAL A 295 -12.83 -28.37 21.08
N LEU A 296 -11.94 -28.32 22.07
CA LEU A 296 -11.22 -29.48 22.58
C LEU A 296 -12.19 -30.54 23.09
N ASN A 297 -13.20 -30.15 23.89
CA ASN A 297 -14.21 -31.06 24.41
C ASN A 297 -15.09 -31.67 23.32
N GLN A 298 -15.55 -30.89 22.35
CA GLN A 298 -16.34 -31.38 21.22
C GLN A 298 -15.55 -32.43 20.42
N PHE A 299 -14.31 -32.15 20.10
CA PHE A 299 -13.41 -33.04 19.39
C PHE A 299 -13.12 -34.30 20.21
N ALA A 300 -12.73 -34.15 21.48
CA ALA A 300 -12.42 -35.26 22.38
C ALA A 300 -13.60 -36.24 22.58
N ASN A 301 -14.82 -35.74 22.65
CA ASN A 301 -16.00 -36.58 22.80
C ASN A 301 -16.24 -37.52 21.62
N LYS A 302 -15.82 -37.11 20.39
CA LYS A 302 -15.97 -37.95 19.21
C LYS A 302 -14.91 -39.03 19.08
N ILE A 303 -13.67 -38.74 19.46
CA ILE A 303 -12.53 -39.65 19.28
C ILE A 303 -12.34 -40.60 20.47
N SER A 304 -12.94 -40.33 21.65
CA SER A 304 -12.64 -41.02 22.90
C SER A 304 -13.33 -42.40 23.06
N ILE A 305 -14.28 -42.76 22.19
CA ILE A 305 -15.06 -43.99 22.36
C ILE A 305 -14.24 -45.20 21.93
N ASP A 306 -13.71 -45.22 20.73
CA ASP A 306 -12.80 -46.24 20.19
C ASP A 306 -11.92 -45.60 19.08
N TRP A 307 -10.69 -45.34 19.40
CA TRP A 307 -9.74 -44.71 18.46
C TRP A 307 -9.49 -45.55 17.20
N ASN A 308 -9.37 -46.87 17.36
CA ASN A 308 -9.10 -47.74 16.23
C ASN A 308 -10.28 -47.80 15.26
N ALA A 309 -11.48 -47.91 15.78
CA ALA A 309 -12.72 -47.88 14.98
C ALA A 309 -12.89 -46.51 14.31
N PHE A 310 -12.64 -45.41 15.03
CA PHE A 310 -12.67 -44.05 14.49
C PHE A 310 -11.66 -43.88 13.34
N GLN A 311 -10.41 -44.27 13.57
CA GLN A 311 -9.36 -44.13 12.55
C GLN A 311 -9.64 -44.99 11.31
N GLN A 312 -10.07 -46.25 11.49
CA GLN A 312 -10.40 -47.12 10.38
C GLN A 312 -11.60 -46.63 9.55
N SER A 313 -12.65 -46.18 10.18
CA SER A 313 -13.84 -45.68 9.49
C SER A 313 -13.59 -44.38 8.71
N ASN A 314 -12.63 -43.57 9.13
CA ASN A 314 -12.33 -42.28 8.49
C ASN A 314 -11.05 -42.29 7.62
N LYS A 315 -10.31 -43.39 7.62
CA LYS A 315 -8.99 -43.48 6.95
C LYS A 315 -9.01 -43.09 5.49
N ASP A 316 -9.98 -43.58 4.75
CA ASP A 316 -10.09 -43.30 3.31
C ASP A 316 -10.51 -41.86 3.06
N THR A 317 -11.42 -41.31 3.86
CA THR A 317 -11.82 -39.90 3.81
C THR A 317 -10.64 -38.98 4.15
N PHE A 318 -9.85 -39.30 5.17
CA PHE A 318 -8.66 -38.50 5.52
C PHE A 318 -7.62 -38.52 4.41
N ARG A 319 -7.30 -39.70 3.84
CA ARG A 319 -6.38 -39.81 2.71
C ARG A 319 -6.87 -39.02 1.50
N GLN A 320 -8.13 -39.21 1.13
CA GLN A 320 -8.73 -38.49 0.02
C GLN A 320 -8.68 -36.98 0.23
N LEU A 321 -8.94 -36.48 1.42
CA LEU A 321 -8.85 -35.05 1.75
C LEU A 321 -7.42 -34.53 1.65
N ILE A 322 -6.44 -35.27 2.13
CA ILE A 322 -5.02 -34.89 2.03
C ILE A 322 -4.60 -34.81 0.58
N ASP A 323 -4.87 -35.87 -0.20
CA ASP A 323 -4.48 -35.96 -1.60
C ASP A 323 -5.16 -34.86 -2.43
N THR A 324 -6.47 -34.68 -2.25
CA THR A 324 -7.26 -33.66 -2.95
C THR A 324 -6.83 -32.24 -2.56
N SER A 325 -6.51 -32.00 -1.30
CA SER A 325 -6.03 -30.69 -0.83
C SER A 325 -4.65 -30.36 -1.40
N ASN A 326 -3.74 -31.33 -1.43
CA ASN A 326 -2.42 -31.16 -2.04
C ASN A 326 -2.51 -30.91 -3.55
N GLU A 327 -3.37 -31.66 -4.23
CA GLU A 327 -3.62 -31.51 -5.65
C GLU A 327 -4.28 -30.15 -5.95
N LEU A 328 -5.24 -29.70 -5.12
CA LEU A 328 -5.88 -28.39 -5.25
C LEU A 328 -4.84 -27.27 -5.17
N ASN A 329 -3.94 -27.33 -4.20
CA ASN A 329 -2.87 -26.35 -4.06
C ASN A 329 -1.91 -26.35 -5.26
N THR A 330 -1.61 -27.54 -5.79
CA THR A 330 -0.76 -27.66 -6.98
C THR A 330 -1.43 -27.01 -8.20
N VAL A 331 -2.69 -27.34 -8.46
CA VAL A 331 -3.46 -26.78 -9.57
C VAL A 331 -3.64 -25.26 -9.40
N LEU A 332 -3.88 -24.81 -8.17
CA LEU A 332 -3.98 -23.37 -7.88
C LEU A 332 -2.68 -22.63 -8.21
N ASN A 333 -1.53 -23.21 -7.89
CA ASN A 333 -0.23 -22.64 -8.23
C ASN A 333 0.04 -22.69 -9.76
N GLU A 334 -0.37 -23.75 -10.43
CA GLU A 334 -0.32 -23.84 -11.91
C GLU A 334 -1.14 -22.71 -12.55
N ILE A 335 -2.38 -22.47 -12.06
CA ILE A 335 -3.24 -21.38 -12.53
C ILE A 335 -2.59 -20.02 -12.24
N LYS A 336 -2.09 -19.80 -11.03
CA LYS A 336 -1.38 -18.55 -10.65
C LYS A 336 -0.12 -18.29 -11.49
N GLY A 337 0.51 -19.32 -12.01
CA GLY A 337 1.63 -19.20 -12.95
C GLY A 337 1.21 -18.72 -14.35
N LEU A 338 -0.07 -18.88 -14.71
CA LEU A 338 -0.63 -18.48 -16.00
C LEU A 338 -1.40 -17.16 -15.95
N CYS A 339 -1.95 -16.80 -14.80
CA CYS A 339 -2.76 -15.60 -14.61
C CYS A 339 -2.76 -15.11 -13.16
N TYR A 340 -3.07 -13.83 -12.98
CA TYR A 340 -3.53 -13.34 -11.68
C TYR A 340 -5.01 -13.72 -11.52
N ILE A 341 -5.39 -14.23 -10.34
CA ILE A 341 -6.78 -14.57 -10.02
C ILE A 341 -7.20 -13.94 -8.70
N GLN A 342 -8.40 -13.41 -8.69
CA GLN A 342 -9.06 -12.93 -7.49
C GLN A 342 -10.19 -13.89 -7.13
N LEU A 343 -10.01 -14.63 -6.03
CA LEU A 343 -10.97 -15.60 -5.52
C LEU A 343 -11.72 -15.02 -4.31
N PRO A 344 -12.95 -15.46 -4.04
CA PRO A 344 -13.68 -15.08 -2.84
C PRO A 344 -12.99 -15.65 -1.59
N ASP A 345 -13.06 -14.93 -0.47
CA ASP A 345 -12.45 -15.36 0.79
C ASP A 345 -13.39 -16.22 1.63
N ASN A 346 -14.71 -15.99 1.52
CA ASN A 346 -15.72 -16.63 2.36
C ASN A 346 -16.91 -17.11 1.53
N ASN A 347 -17.69 -18.06 2.06
CA ASN A 347 -18.80 -18.72 1.37
C ASN A 347 -18.34 -19.39 0.07
N LEU A 348 -17.23 -20.10 0.16
CA LEU A 348 -16.57 -20.70 -1.00
C LEU A 348 -17.46 -21.72 -1.71
N GLU A 349 -18.24 -22.52 -0.95
CA GLU A 349 -19.13 -23.54 -1.49
C GLU A 349 -20.15 -22.97 -2.49
N VAL A 350 -20.60 -21.74 -2.27
CA VAL A 350 -21.57 -21.06 -3.15
C VAL A 350 -20.90 -20.18 -4.18
N LYS A 351 -19.99 -19.28 -3.75
CA LYS A 351 -19.44 -18.24 -4.62
C LYS A 351 -18.40 -18.77 -5.62
N LEU A 352 -17.55 -19.69 -5.19
CA LEU A 352 -16.43 -20.14 -6.01
C LEU A 352 -16.88 -20.95 -7.25
N PRO A 353 -17.79 -21.93 -7.15
CA PRO A 353 -18.30 -22.61 -8.32
C PRO A 353 -19.02 -21.69 -9.30
N VAL A 354 -19.79 -20.72 -8.82
CA VAL A 354 -20.46 -19.72 -9.66
C VAL A 354 -19.44 -18.89 -10.44
N LEU A 355 -18.42 -18.38 -9.77
CA LEU A 355 -17.36 -17.59 -10.38
C LEU A 355 -16.60 -18.39 -11.45
N LEU A 356 -16.12 -19.58 -11.09
CA LEU A 356 -15.31 -20.41 -11.98
C LEU A 356 -16.13 -20.93 -13.18
N ASN A 357 -17.40 -21.29 -12.99
CA ASN A 357 -18.28 -21.67 -14.10
C ASN A 357 -18.60 -20.48 -15.00
N THR A 358 -18.74 -19.26 -14.46
CA THR A 358 -18.88 -18.04 -15.25
C THR A 358 -17.65 -17.84 -16.13
N TRP A 359 -16.45 -18.01 -15.59
CA TRP A 359 -15.21 -17.92 -16.36
C TRP A 359 -15.17 -18.97 -17.47
N LEU A 360 -15.51 -20.23 -17.17
CA LEU A 360 -15.50 -21.31 -18.17
C LEU A 360 -16.54 -21.08 -19.28
N THR A 361 -17.73 -20.62 -18.95
CA THR A 361 -18.81 -20.35 -19.92
C THR A 361 -18.42 -19.24 -20.89
N HIS A 362 -17.72 -18.21 -20.41
CA HIS A 362 -17.32 -17.07 -21.22
C HIS A 362 -15.85 -17.11 -21.64
N PHE A 363 -15.21 -18.28 -21.53
CA PHE A 363 -13.78 -18.43 -21.79
C PHE A 363 -13.37 -18.08 -23.22
N ASN A 364 -14.31 -18.16 -24.16
CA ASN A 364 -14.13 -17.75 -25.56
C ASN A 364 -13.78 -16.25 -25.69
N LYS A 365 -14.10 -15.41 -24.69
CA LYS A 365 -13.77 -13.98 -24.63
C LYS A 365 -12.39 -13.69 -24.05
N ILE A 366 -11.60 -14.71 -23.69
CA ILE A 366 -10.30 -14.55 -22.99
C ILE A 366 -9.30 -13.70 -23.79
N LYS A 367 -9.34 -13.80 -25.12
CA LYS A 367 -8.43 -13.05 -25.99
C LYS A 367 -8.75 -11.55 -25.98
N ASP A 368 -10.03 -11.20 -26.06
CA ASP A 368 -10.47 -9.80 -26.02
C ASP A 368 -10.21 -9.23 -24.61
N TRP A 369 -10.61 -9.96 -23.57
CA TRP A 369 -10.33 -9.61 -22.19
C TRP A 369 -8.84 -9.41 -21.90
N GLY A 370 -7.97 -10.18 -22.54
CA GLY A 370 -6.53 -10.04 -22.45
C GLY A 370 -6.01 -8.68 -22.91
N GLN A 371 -6.69 -8.01 -23.85
CA GLN A 371 -6.33 -6.66 -24.28
C GLN A 371 -6.47 -5.66 -23.12
N TRP A 372 -7.58 -5.73 -22.39
CA TRP A 372 -7.74 -4.93 -21.16
C TRP A 372 -6.65 -5.26 -20.14
N CYS A 373 -6.36 -6.53 -19.89
CA CYS A 373 -5.36 -6.96 -18.92
C CYS A 373 -3.94 -6.47 -19.27
N ILE A 374 -3.61 -6.41 -20.56
CA ILE A 374 -2.33 -5.86 -21.04
C ILE A 374 -2.29 -4.35 -20.79
N ARG A 375 -3.32 -3.62 -21.23
CA ARG A 375 -3.39 -2.16 -21.03
C ARG A 375 -3.41 -1.76 -19.56
N LYS A 376 -4.12 -2.51 -18.72
CA LYS A 376 -4.10 -2.32 -17.26
C LYS A 376 -2.68 -2.41 -16.71
N ARG A 377 -1.90 -3.45 -17.07
CA ARG A 377 -0.51 -3.62 -16.62
C ARG A 377 0.43 -2.53 -17.15
N GLU A 378 0.22 -2.07 -18.39
CA GLU A 378 0.96 -0.94 -18.95
C GLU A 378 0.73 0.32 -18.12
N LEU A 379 -0.53 0.66 -17.81
CA LEU A 379 -0.88 1.80 -16.96
C LEU A 379 -0.36 1.64 -15.53
N GLU A 380 -0.40 0.44 -14.95
CA GLU A 380 0.20 0.16 -13.64
C GLU A 380 1.73 0.40 -13.65
N SER A 381 2.41 0.00 -14.73
CA SER A 381 3.85 0.24 -14.89
C SER A 381 4.21 1.73 -15.01
N LEU A 382 3.26 2.55 -15.47
CA LEU A 382 3.35 4.00 -15.54
C LEU A 382 2.89 4.70 -14.25
N HIS A 383 2.68 3.96 -13.16
CA HIS A 383 2.15 4.44 -11.88
C HIS A 383 0.76 5.09 -11.94
N LEU A 384 -0.07 4.68 -12.91
CA LEU A 384 -1.44 5.16 -13.12
C LEU A 384 -2.50 4.28 -12.45
N THR A 385 -2.15 3.56 -11.40
CA THR A 385 -3.09 2.68 -10.64
C THR A 385 -4.30 3.46 -10.12
N VAL A 386 -4.14 4.73 -9.75
CA VAL A 386 -5.25 5.59 -9.32
C VAL A 386 -6.31 5.76 -10.42
N VAL A 387 -5.88 5.81 -11.69
CA VAL A 387 -6.78 5.91 -12.85
C VAL A 387 -7.55 4.61 -13.05
N ILE A 388 -6.86 3.46 -12.94
CA ILE A 388 -7.47 2.14 -13.06
C ILE A 388 -8.56 1.96 -12.00
N ASN A 389 -8.26 2.29 -10.74
CA ASN A 389 -9.22 2.22 -9.64
C ASN A 389 -10.41 3.15 -9.90
N TYR A 390 -10.18 4.37 -10.38
CA TYR A 390 -11.25 5.30 -10.70
C TYR A 390 -12.17 4.75 -11.81
N ILE A 391 -11.61 4.18 -12.87
CA ILE A 391 -12.38 3.54 -13.94
C ILE A 391 -13.22 2.39 -13.37
N THR A 392 -12.60 1.48 -12.62
CA THR A 392 -13.28 0.29 -12.11
C THR A 392 -14.30 0.60 -11.03
N ASP A 393 -13.96 1.43 -10.04
CA ASP A 393 -14.81 1.69 -8.86
C ASP A 393 -15.96 2.65 -9.18
N LYS A 394 -15.73 3.60 -10.09
CA LYS A 394 -16.72 4.61 -10.49
C LYS A 394 -17.41 4.32 -11.81
N HIS A 395 -17.09 3.19 -12.44
CA HIS A 395 -17.65 2.79 -13.74
C HIS A 395 -17.48 3.88 -14.83
N LYS A 396 -16.26 4.40 -14.98
CA LYS A 396 -15.94 5.52 -15.85
C LYS A 396 -15.31 5.09 -17.18
N SER A 397 -15.50 5.91 -18.21
CA SER A 397 -14.80 5.76 -19.50
C SER A 397 -13.33 6.19 -19.42
N GLY A 398 -12.54 5.80 -20.41
CA GLY A 398 -11.18 6.28 -20.54
C GLY A 398 -11.08 7.80 -20.69
N SER A 399 -11.97 8.40 -21.48
CA SER A 399 -12.02 9.87 -21.65
C SER A 399 -12.36 10.60 -20.36
N GLU A 400 -13.34 10.12 -19.56
CA GLU A 400 -13.67 10.72 -18.26
C GLU A 400 -12.49 10.58 -17.28
N ALA A 401 -11.82 9.43 -17.28
CA ALA A 401 -10.67 9.17 -16.41
C ALA A 401 -9.45 10.01 -16.79
N SER A 402 -9.20 10.22 -18.10
CA SER A 402 -8.17 11.11 -18.60
C SER A 402 -8.39 12.55 -18.15
N ASN A 403 -9.63 13.04 -18.26
CA ASN A 403 -9.99 14.37 -17.79
C ASN A 403 -9.80 14.53 -16.29
N ALA A 404 -10.26 13.56 -15.49
CA ALA A 404 -10.11 13.57 -14.04
C ALA A 404 -8.63 13.52 -13.61
N TYR A 405 -7.81 12.76 -14.34
CA TYR A 405 -6.35 12.68 -14.13
C TYR A 405 -5.66 14.00 -14.47
N MET A 406 -5.93 14.58 -15.65
CA MET A 406 -5.39 15.89 -16.04
C MET A 406 -5.72 16.96 -15.02
N LYS A 407 -6.98 17.01 -14.58
CA LYS A 407 -7.44 17.97 -13.59
C LYS A 407 -6.66 17.86 -12.29
N GLY A 408 -6.48 16.63 -11.77
CA GLY A 408 -5.66 16.37 -10.58
C GLY A 408 -4.20 16.76 -10.75
N VAL A 409 -3.60 16.48 -11.92
CA VAL A 409 -2.21 16.89 -12.22
C VAL A 409 -2.07 18.40 -12.22
N TYR A 410 -2.97 19.14 -12.89
CA TYR A 410 -2.90 20.60 -12.92
C TYR A 410 -3.08 21.21 -11.54
N HIS A 411 -3.97 20.67 -10.72
CA HIS A 411 -4.14 21.10 -9.32
C HIS A 411 -2.85 20.94 -8.53
N GLN A 412 -2.27 19.76 -8.56
CA GLN A 412 -1.03 19.47 -7.83
C GLN A 412 0.16 20.28 -8.34
N LEU A 413 0.28 20.47 -9.67
CA LEU A 413 1.30 21.35 -10.25
C LEU A 413 1.13 22.79 -9.79
N ALA A 414 -0.11 23.29 -9.76
CA ALA A 414 -0.41 24.62 -9.24
C ALA A 414 0.04 24.79 -7.78
N LEU A 415 -0.33 23.85 -6.92
CA LEU A 415 0.08 23.85 -5.51
C LEU A 415 1.60 23.84 -5.37
N LYS A 416 2.27 22.91 -6.05
CA LYS A 416 3.74 22.78 -6.02
C LYS A 416 4.44 24.05 -6.52
N THR A 417 3.88 24.69 -7.54
CA THR A 417 4.40 25.95 -8.08
C THR A 417 4.29 27.08 -7.07
N VAL A 418 3.13 27.20 -6.41
CA VAL A 418 2.90 28.20 -5.36
C VAL A 418 3.84 27.97 -4.17
N ASP A 419 4.00 26.73 -3.75
CA ASP A 419 4.88 26.40 -2.62
C ASP A 419 6.37 26.67 -2.89
N ALA A 420 6.79 26.49 -4.15
CA ALA A 420 8.18 26.67 -4.56
C ALA A 420 8.58 28.13 -4.79
N ASP A 421 7.64 29.03 -5.11
CA ASP A 421 7.89 30.45 -5.39
C ASP A 421 7.45 31.33 -4.21
N GLU A 422 8.39 32.04 -3.61
CA GLU A 422 8.11 32.91 -2.44
C GLU A 422 7.13 34.04 -2.77
N THR A 423 7.19 34.60 -3.96
CA THR A 423 6.29 35.67 -4.40
C THR A 423 4.84 35.18 -4.50
N LEU A 424 4.65 33.96 -5.06
CA LEU A 424 3.34 33.33 -5.19
C LEU A 424 2.80 32.88 -3.85
N ARG A 425 3.65 32.31 -2.99
CA ARG A 425 3.28 31.83 -1.66
C ARG A 425 2.82 32.97 -0.75
N LEU A 426 3.46 34.16 -0.85
CA LEU A 426 3.13 35.32 -0.06
C LEU A 426 2.04 36.20 -0.71
N PHE A 427 1.60 35.85 -1.91
CA PHE A 427 0.56 36.62 -2.61
C PHE A 427 -0.77 36.55 -1.86
N ASN A 428 -1.28 37.74 -1.54
CA ASN A 428 -2.61 37.92 -0.96
C ASN A 428 -3.46 38.81 -1.86
N GLY A 429 -4.47 38.22 -2.48
CA GLY A 429 -5.35 38.91 -3.43
C GLY A 429 -6.07 40.12 -2.83
N LEU A 430 -6.51 40.04 -1.57
CA LEU A 430 -7.19 41.15 -0.88
C LEU A 430 -6.25 42.34 -0.70
N LEU A 431 -5.03 42.08 -0.20
CA LEU A 431 -4.03 43.14 -0.05
C LEU A 431 -3.63 43.75 -1.40
N PHE A 432 -3.60 42.94 -2.46
CA PHE A 432 -3.29 43.43 -3.80
C PHE A 432 -4.41 44.32 -4.36
N GLU A 433 -5.68 43.97 -4.18
CA GLU A 433 -6.82 44.81 -4.55
C GLU A 433 -6.86 46.11 -3.75
N GLU A 434 -6.56 46.06 -2.46
CA GLU A 434 -6.41 47.27 -1.62
C GLU A 434 -5.29 48.18 -2.15
N MET A 435 -4.13 47.61 -2.52
CA MET A 435 -3.03 48.38 -3.11
C MET A 435 -3.42 49.00 -4.45
N ILE A 436 -4.13 48.28 -5.31
CA ILE A 436 -4.66 48.81 -6.58
C ILE A 436 -5.63 49.95 -6.31
N SER A 437 -6.55 49.82 -5.38
CA SER A 437 -7.52 50.84 -5.01
C SER A 437 -6.83 52.08 -4.46
N LYS A 438 -5.85 51.89 -3.57
CA LYS A 438 -5.03 52.97 -3.03
C LYS A 438 -4.23 53.69 -4.12
N TYR A 439 -3.62 52.91 -5.05
CA TYR A 439 -2.89 53.49 -6.18
C TYR A 439 -3.78 54.33 -7.07
N LYS A 440 -4.98 53.85 -7.41
CA LYS A 440 -5.98 54.63 -8.17
C LYS A 440 -6.33 55.92 -7.46
N GLN A 441 -6.63 55.89 -6.16
CA GLN A 441 -6.95 57.07 -5.38
C GLN A 441 -5.79 58.06 -5.36
N LEU A 442 -4.57 57.57 -5.06
CA LEU A 442 -3.34 58.43 -5.08
C LEU A 442 -3.11 59.05 -6.42
N THR A 443 -3.41 58.34 -7.52
CA THR A 443 -3.28 58.86 -8.90
C THR A 443 -4.26 60.02 -9.13
N ILE A 444 -5.51 59.87 -8.67
CA ILE A 444 -6.54 60.94 -8.75
C ILE A 444 -6.09 62.15 -7.92
N ASP A 445 -5.70 61.90 -6.68
CA ASP A 445 -5.24 62.97 -5.78
C ASP A 445 -4.04 63.73 -6.33
N PHE A 446 -3.08 62.99 -6.89
CA PHE A 446 -1.90 63.54 -7.56
C PHE A 446 -2.28 64.44 -8.75
N GLN A 447 -3.21 63.96 -9.59
CA GLN A 447 -3.70 64.73 -10.73
C GLN A 447 -4.38 66.06 -10.26
N GLU A 448 -5.23 65.96 -9.22
CA GLU A 448 -5.90 67.15 -8.67
C GLU A 448 -4.93 68.15 -8.02
N LEU A 449 -3.96 67.63 -7.26
CA LEU A 449 -2.90 68.47 -6.68
C LEU A 449 -2.04 69.08 -7.77
N SER A 450 -1.69 68.33 -8.81
CA SER A 450 -0.90 68.84 -9.94
C SER A 450 -1.65 69.94 -10.68
N LYS A 451 -2.98 69.82 -10.91
CA LYS A 451 -3.77 70.89 -11.45
C LYS A 451 -3.76 72.14 -10.60
N LYS A 452 -3.94 71.99 -9.29
CA LYS A 452 -3.88 73.12 -8.33
C LYS A 452 -2.54 73.81 -8.29
N GLU A 453 -1.47 73.02 -8.28
CA GLU A 453 -0.09 73.53 -8.31
C GLU A 453 0.17 74.31 -9.63
N LEU A 454 -0.23 73.74 -10.77
CA LEU A 454 -0.14 74.38 -12.06
C LEU A 454 -0.94 75.69 -12.08
N TYR A 455 -2.16 75.66 -11.56
CA TYR A 455 -3.01 76.88 -11.46
C TYR A 455 -2.32 77.95 -10.62
N CYS A 456 -1.77 77.62 -9.47
CA CYS A 456 -1.07 78.59 -8.62
C CYS A 456 0.14 79.21 -9.32
N ARG A 457 0.94 78.38 -10.00
CA ARG A 457 2.14 78.84 -10.73
C ARG A 457 1.77 79.74 -11.91
N LEU A 458 0.72 79.40 -12.64
CA LEU A 458 0.25 80.23 -13.76
C LEU A 458 -0.39 81.54 -13.29
N ALA A 459 -1.20 81.46 -12.24
CA ALA A 459 -1.84 82.62 -11.64
C ALA A 459 -0.82 83.64 -11.08
N ALA A 460 0.28 83.15 -10.49
CA ALA A 460 1.36 83.96 -9.99
C ALA A 460 2.13 84.76 -11.11
N ARG A 461 2.06 84.31 -12.34
CA ARG A 461 2.67 84.99 -13.51
C ARG A 461 1.77 86.08 -14.08
N ILE A 462 0.48 86.15 -13.72
CA ILE A 462 -0.44 87.16 -14.20
C ILE A 462 -0.19 88.47 -13.46
N PRO A 463 0.11 89.57 -14.16
CA PRO A 463 0.29 90.87 -13.52
C PRO A 463 -1.01 91.34 -12.86
N SER A 464 -0.89 92.06 -11.72
CA SER A 464 -2.05 92.62 -11.08
C SER A 464 -2.80 93.57 -11.99
N LEU A 465 -4.08 93.22 -12.26
CA LEU A 465 -4.96 94.04 -13.07
C LEU A 465 -5.62 95.18 -12.29
N THR A 466 -5.38 95.32 -10.99
CA THR A 466 -5.98 96.35 -10.10
C THR A 466 -5.18 97.65 -10.06
N MET A 467 -3.89 97.63 -10.44
CA MET A 467 -3.09 98.86 -10.52
C MET A 467 -3.52 99.71 -11.72
N GLU A 468 -3.50 101.05 -11.54
CA GLU A 468 -3.73 102.01 -12.63
C GLU A 468 -2.61 101.81 -13.69
N ALA A 469 -2.99 101.16 -14.76
CA ALA A 469 -2.07 100.92 -15.88
C ALA A 469 -2.13 102.15 -16.79
N ALA A 470 -0.98 102.66 -17.17
CA ALA A 470 -0.90 103.71 -18.26
C ALA A 470 -1.63 103.23 -19.51
N SER A 471 -2.38 104.11 -20.12
CA SER A 471 -3.24 103.75 -21.26
C SER A 471 -2.44 103.20 -22.47
N SER A 472 -1.12 103.38 -22.48
CA SER A 472 -0.17 102.83 -23.50
C SER A 472 0.43 101.47 -23.09
N SER A 473 0.23 100.98 -21.84
CA SER A 473 0.75 99.67 -21.44
C SER A 473 -0.09 98.54 -22.01
N GLU A 474 0.51 97.33 -22.19
CA GLU A 474 -0.23 96.14 -22.67
C GLU A 474 -1.48 95.84 -21.84
N ILE A 475 -1.44 96.03 -20.54
CA ILE A 475 -2.60 95.89 -19.63
C ILE A 475 -3.63 96.96 -19.93
N GLY A 476 -3.24 98.22 -20.14
CA GLY A 476 -4.13 99.30 -20.51
C GLY A 476 -4.82 99.10 -21.88
N ILE A 477 -4.03 98.64 -22.85
CA ILE A 477 -4.54 98.25 -24.16
C ILE A 477 -5.58 97.13 -24.07
N LEU A 478 -5.26 96.10 -23.32
CA LEU A 478 -6.20 94.95 -23.12
C LEU A 478 -7.47 95.40 -22.40
N LYS A 479 -7.37 96.21 -21.30
CA LYS A 479 -8.53 96.72 -20.56
C LYS A 479 -9.43 97.56 -21.47
N ARG A 480 -8.86 98.42 -22.34
CA ARG A 480 -9.61 99.26 -23.28
C ARG A 480 -10.35 98.40 -24.30
N ASN A 481 -9.68 97.39 -24.89
CA ASN A 481 -10.30 96.50 -25.85
C ASN A 481 -11.44 95.65 -25.19
N ILE A 482 -11.28 95.19 -23.96
CA ILE A 482 -12.35 94.50 -23.21
C ILE A 482 -13.52 95.43 -22.91
N SER A 483 -13.30 96.70 -22.44
CA SER A 483 -14.38 97.65 -22.16
C SER A 483 -15.13 98.07 -23.40
N ASN A 484 -14.48 98.10 -24.55
CA ASN A 484 -15.10 98.36 -25.83
C ASN A 484 -15.78 97.16 -26.50
N GLY A 485 -15.80 96.00 -25.79
CA GLY A 485 -16.37 94.77 -26.36
C GLY A 485 -15.61 94.27 -27.61
N GLY A 486 -14.36 94.66 -27.76
CA GLY A 486 -13.53 94.30 -28.89
C GLY A 486 -13.84 95.02 -30.21
N ARG A 487 -14.71 96.02 -30.11
CA ARG A 487 -15.17 96.78 -31.31
C ARG A 487 -13.99 97.66 -31.83
N GLY A 488 -13.72 97.55 -33.13
CA GLY A 488 -12.76 98.42 -33.81
C GLY A 488 -11.30 97.89 -33.82
N THR A 489 -11.01 96.74 -33.18
CA THR A 489 -9.66 96.15 -33.20
C THR A 489 -9.73 94.69 -33.55
N SER A 490 -8.98 94.22 -34.55
CA SER A 490 -8.92 92.80 -34.87
C SER A 490 -8.18 91.99 -33.77
N ILE A 491 -8.51 90.72 -33.62
CA ILE A 491 -7.78 89.85 -32.68
C ILE A 491 -6.29 89.84 -32.97
N ARG A 492 -5.89 89.81 -34.22
CA ARG A 492 -4.46 89.89 -34.65
C ARG A 492 -3.80 91.15 -34.10
N ARG A 493 -4.44 92.28 -34.26
CA ARG A 493 -3.87 93.55 -33.76
C ARG A 493 -3.82 93.63 -32.27
N ILE A 494 -4.73 92.92 -31.53
CA ILE A 494 -4.66 92.84 -30.07
C ILE A 494 -3.43 91.97 -29.68
N ILE A 495 -3.24 90.80 -30.34
CA ILE A 495 -2.11 89.93 -30.09
C ILE A 495 -0.76 90.68 -30.35
N ASP A 496 -0.63 91.44 -31.45
CA ASP A 496 0.56 92.21 -31.79
C ASP A 496 0.79 93.33 -30.73
N GLN A 497 -0.23 93.83 -30.04
CA GLN A 497 -0.12 94.92 -29.08
C GLN A 497 0.15 94.49 -27.65
N ILE A 498 -0.01 93.15 -27.35
CA ILE A 498 0.20 92.58 -25.99
C ILE A 498 1.14 91.35 -26.05
N PRO A 499 2.32 91.46 -26.71
CA PRO A 499 3.17 90.30 -26.95
C PRO A 499 3.73 89.65 -25.69
N THR A 500 3.99 90.41 -24.61
CA THR A 500 4.52 89.88 -23.36
C THR A 500 3.42 89.47 -22.35
N LEU A 501 2.23 90.02 -22.51
CA LEU A 501 1.11 89.70 -21.63
C LEU A 501 0.34 88.47 -22.11
N LEU A 502 0.22 88.27 -23.42
CA LEU A 502 -0.53 87.17 -23.97
C LEU A 502 -0.04 85.77 -23.51
N PRO A 503 1.26 85.45 -23.54
CA PRO A 503 1.78 84.16 -23.05
C PRO A 503 1.52 83.94 -21.54
N LYS A 504 1.47 85.03 -20.77
CA LYS A 504 1.13 84.94 -19.35
C LYS A 504 -0.32 84.68 -19.06
N LEU A 505 -1.22 85.17 -19.92
CA LEU A 505 -2.69 84.96 -19.80
C LEU A 505 -3.12 83.67 -20.47
N CYS A 506 -2.51 83.32 -21.56
CA CYS A 506 -2.79 82.14 -22.35
C CYS A 506 -1.53 81.31 -22.58
N PRO A 507 -1.01 80.61 -21.55
CA PRO A 507 0.22 79.82 -21.66
C PRO A 507 0.10 78.62 -22.54
N CYS A 508 -1.12 78.18 -22.84
CA CYS A 508 -1.43 77.12 -23.82
C CYS A 508 -2.45 77.63 -24.84
N MET A 509 -2.17 77.49 -26.10
CA MET A 509 -3.05 77.93 -27.16
C MET A 509 -3.36 76.76 -28.09
N LEU A 510 -4.64 76.51 -28.34
CA LEU A 510 -5.16 75.57 -29.32
C LEU A 510 -5.49 76.32 -30.59
N MET A 511 -4.70 76.08 -31.62
CA MET A 511 -4.85 76.84 -32.90
C MET A 511 -4.58 75.90 -34.07
N SER A 512 -5.20 76.18 -35.21
CA SER A 512 -4.78 75.51 -36.44
C SER A 512 -3.41 76.08 -36.90
N PRO A 513 -2.55 75.33 -37.61
CA PRO A 513 -1.28 75.78 -38.05
C PRO A 513 -1.37 77.08 -38.89
N ILE A 514 -2.41 77.20 -39.70
CA ILE A 514 -2.68 78.39 -40.49
C ILE A 514 -2.94 79.60 -39.58
N SER A 515 -3.77 79.37 -38.52
CA SER A 515 -4.05 80.44 -37.56
C SER A 515 -2.78 80.88 -36.79
N VAL A 516 -1.94 79.91 -36.37
CA VAL A 516 -0.65 80.24 -35.75
C VAL A 516 0.19 81.14 -36.65
N ALA A 517 0.30 80.75 -37.91
CA ALA A 517 1.09 81.57 -38.90
C ALA A 517 0.52 82.94 -39.11
N GLN A 518 -0.81 83.12 -39.03
CA GLN A 518 -1.47 84.42 -39.27
C GLN A 518 -1.50 85.35 -38.07
N TYR A 519 -1.60 84.77 -36.83
CA TYR A 519 -1.86 85.56 -35.63
C TYR A 519 -0.64 85.75 -34.72
N ILE A 520 0.32 84.85 -34.79
CA ILE A 520 1.52 84.93 -33.97
C ILE A 520 2.71 85.34 -34.82
N ASP A 521 3.36 86.47 -34.46
CA ASP A 521 4.49 86.97 -35.21
C ASP A 521 5.68 85.99 -35.09
N LEU A 522 6.54 85.98 -36.13
CA LEU A 522 7.73 85.10 -36.12
C LEU A 522 8.77 85.55 -35.13
N ASP A 523 8.80 86.81 -34.80
CA ASP A 523 9.70 87.43 -33.85
C ASP A 523 9.09 87.45 -32.40
N ALA A 524 7.89 86.92 -32.23
CA ALA A 524 7.29 86.76 -30.90
C ALA A 524 8.05 85.76 -30.03
N GLU A 525 7.91 85.90 -28.71
CA GLU A 525 8.47 84.91 -27.78
C GLU A 525 8.00 83.50 -28.17
N LYS A 526 8.95 82.55 -28.36
CA LYS A 526 8.62 81.20 -28.78
C LYS A 526 8.00 80.42 -27.66
N PHE A 527 7.06 79.55 -28.02
CA PHE A 527 6.49 78.52 -27.09
C PHE A 527 7.58 77.51 -26.73
N ASP A 528 7.56 77.02 -25.48
CA ASP A 528 8.48 75.99 -25.02
C ASP A 528 8.33 74.70 -25.82
N LEU A 529 7.03 74.37 -26.12
CA LEU A 529 6.69 73.12 -26.83
C LEU A 529 5.52 73.34 -27.79
N VAL A 530 5.62 72.81 -28.99
CA VAL A 530 4.57 72.70 -29.96
C VAL A 530 4.15 71.23 -30.08
N ILE A 531 2.86 70.94 -29.88
CA ILE A 531 2.31 69.61 -30.00
C ILE A 531 1.33 69.57 -31.17
N PHE A 532 1.53 68.64 -32.09
CA PHE A 532 0.58 68.38 -33.17
C PHE A 532 -0.26 67.15 -32.82
N ASP A 533 -1.55 67.38 -32.77
CA ASP A 533 -2.52 66.30 -32.70
C ASP A 533 -2.79 65.78 -34.13
N GLU A 534 -2.88 64.46 -34.29
CA GLU A 534 -3.05 63.78 -35.59
C GLU A 534 -2.01 64.21 -36.67
N ALA A 535 -0.76 64.31 -36.28
CA ALA A 535 0.34 64.78 -37.17
C ALA A 535 0.48 63.98 -38.50
N SER A 536 0.02 62.74 -38.53
CA SER A 536 0.01 61.88 -39.74
C SER A 536 -0.86 62.42 -40.88
N GLN A 537 -1.87 63.25 -40.56
CA GLN A 537 -2.78 63.81 -41.55
C GLN A 537 -2.37 65.20 -42.05
N MET A 538 -1.28 65.73 -41.49
CA MET A 538 -0.87 67.11 -41.78
C MET A 538 0.35 67.16 -42.72
N PRO A 539 0.26 67.82 -43.85
CA PRO A 539 1.43 68.04 -44.69
C PRO A 539 2.50 68.92 -43.99
N THR A 540 3.74 68.54 -44.10
CA THR A 540 4.86 69.27 -43.47
C THR A 540 4.87 70.75 -43.84
N SER A 541 4.48 71.09 -45.05
CA SER A 541 4.41 72.50 -45.54
C SER A 541 3.42 73.36 -44.73
N GLU A 542 2.35 72.75 -44.20
CA GLU A 542 1.37 73.46 -43.34
C GLU A 542 1.87 73.57 -41.90
N ALA A 543 2.67 72.65 -41.47
CA ALA A 543 3.20 72.62 -40.10
C ALA A 543 4.36 73.60 -39.88
N VAL A 544 5.11 73.94 -40.88
CA VAL A 544 6.35 74.77 -40.80
C VAL A 544 6.06 76.08 -40.01
N GLY A 545 4.96 76.73 -40.31
CA GLY A 545 4.64 78.00 -39.66
C GLY A 545 4.44 77.87 -38.14
N ALA A 546 3.88 76.77 -37.66
CA ALA A 546 3.71 76.48 -36.24
C ALA A 546 5.05 76.03 -35.64
N ILE A 547 5.80 75.18 -36.32
CA ILE A 547 7.12 74.66 -35.87
C ILE A 547 8.11 75.83 -35.61
N ALA A 548 8.10 76.80 -36.45
CA ALA A 548 9.00 77.97 -36.34
C ALA A 548 8.76 78.82 -35.08
N ARG A 549 7.63 78.66 -34.41
CA ARG A 549 7.20 79.40 -33.18
C ARG A 549 7.40 78.61 -31.90
N GLY A 550 8.06 77.45 -32.00
CA GLY A 550 8.39 76.60 -30.85
C GLY A 550 9.89 76.42 -30.65
N ASN A 551 10.29 76.09 -29.43
CA ASN A 551 11.65 75.73 -29.09
C ASN A 551 11.83 74.19 -29.17
N ALA A 552 10.74 73.43 -28.93
CA ALA A 552 10.68 71.98 -29.04
C ALA A 552 9.37 71.55 -29.71
N LEU A 553 9.40 70.30 -30.27
CA LEU A 553 8.29 69.70 -30.97
C LEU A 553 7.87 68.41 -30.27
#